data_f4d473825140f6d390fc06b09af7400d
#
_entry.id   f4d473825140f6d390fc06b09af7400d
#
_cell.length_a   1.000
_cell.length_b   1.000
_cell.length_c   1.000
_cell.angle_alpha   90.00
_cell.angle_beta   90.00
_cell.angle_gamma   90.00
#
_symmetry.space_group_name_H-M   'P 1'
#
loop_
_entity.id
_entity.type
_entity.pdbx_description
1 polymer ?
#
loop_
_entity_poly.entity_id
_entity_poly.type
_entity_poly.pdbx_seq_one_letter_code
_entity_poly.pdbx_strand_id
1 'polypeptide(L)'
;FMSQKKSDQLKRQERALIKKIENTKSLLNETKKNEALTIGQLNIIRNQISYRDRLIRNYNAQIRKIDQNINDINRQINTLLNTNSVLIQEYKNMLVYAYKNRNPSYKFLYIISASTFSEAFHRMKYIQHYADYRKKQIERIKKIQLLLIEKKKLLKEELSQKENIIEIKNSEKNNYLNDKGVQEKYLSDLKISESSLTQELKINNQKRREIARAVKKAIEDEIKAIEKKTKSKFNLTPEG
;
A
#
# COMPACT_ATOMS: atom_id res chain seq x y z
N PHE A 1 8.56 -14.93 14.41
CA PHE A 1 7.83 -14.12 15.44
C PHE A 1 7.82 -12.61 15.14
N MET A 2 8.97 -11.99 14.81
CA MET A 2 9.04 -10.55 14.44
C MET A 2 8.34 -10.23 13.11
N SER A 3 8.39 -11.12 12.13
CA SER A 3 7.78 -10.94 10.80
C SER A 3 6.25 -10.92 10.85
N GLN A 4 5.64 -11.80 11.61
CA GLN A 4 4.18 -11.87 11.81
C GLN A 4 3.64 -10.59 12.48
N LYS A 5 4.33 -10.11 13.51
CA LYS A 5 3.98 -8.87 14.23
C LYS A 5 3.92 -7.64 13.31
N LYS A 6 4.86 -7.55 12.35
CA LYS A 6 4.93 -6.45 11.37
C LYS A 6 3.80 -6.55 10.32
N SER A 7 3.45 -7.75 9.87
CA SER A 7 2.33 -7.98 8.95
C SER A 7 1.00 -7.60 9.59
N ASP A 8 0.76 -8.03 10.85
CA ASP A 8 -0.46 -7.70 11.59
C ASP A 8 -0.59 -6.20 11.86
N GLN A 9 0.51 -5.51 12.11
CA GLN A 9 0.53 -4.06 12.27
C GLN A 9 0.13 -3.34 10.96
N LEU A 10 0.64 -3.79 9.81
CA LEU A 10 0.27 -3.22 8.50
C LEU A 10 -1.21 -3.44 8.19
N LYS A 11 -1.75 -4.62 8.45
CA LYS A 11 -3.18 -4.92 8.28
C LYS A 11 -4.10 -4.08 9.18
N ARG A 12 -3.67 -3.80 10.42
CA ARG A 12 -4.40 -2.88 11.33
C ARG A 12 -4.38 -1.44 10.81
N GLN A 13 -3.25 -0.97 10.32
CA GLN A 13 -3.12 0.37 9.72
C GLN A 13 -3.99 0.50 8.47
N GLU A 14 -4.00 -0.50 7.60
CA GLU A 14 -4.84 -0.57 6.41
C GLU A 14 -6.33 -0.43 6.76
N ARG A 15 -6.84 -1.26 7.69
CA ARG A 15 -8.24 -1.18 8.14
C ARG A 15 -8.61 0.19 8.71
N ALA A 16 -7.72 0.79 9.49
CA ALA A 16 -7.93 2.13 10.04
C ALA A 16 -7.99 3.21 8.95
N LEU A 17 -7.17 3.09 7.90
CA LEU A 17 -7.16 4.01 6.76
C LEU A 17 -8.40 3.86 5.90
N ILE A 18 -8.83 2.63 5.60
CA ILE A 18 -10.07 2.35 4.86
C ILE A 18 -11.26 2.97 5.57
N LYS A 19 -11.40 2.75 6.89
CA LYS A 19 -12.48 3.34 7.69
C LYS A 19 -12.48 4.88 7.65
N LYS A 20 -11.30 5.51 7.69
CA LYS A 20 -11.17 6.97 7.56
C LYS A 20 -11.60 7.46 6.17
N ILE A 21 -11.25 6.74 5.10
CA ILE A 21 -11.68 7.05 3.73
C ILE A 21 -13.20 6.95 3.60
N GLU A 22 -13.81 5.89 4.11
CA GLU A 22 -15.27 5.69 4.08
C GLU A 22 -16.01 6.81 4.84
N ASN A 23 -15.59 7.14 6.05
CA ASN A 23 -16.17 8.23 6.83
C ASN A 23 -16.05 9.58 6.09
N THR A 24 -14.89 9.84 5.46
CA THR A 24 -14.65 11.07 4.69
C THR A 24 -15.54 11.13 3.46
N LYS A 25 -15.77 9.99 2.78
CA LYS A 25 -16.68 9.89 1.63
C LYS A 25 -18.14 10.13 2.02
N SER A 26 -18.57 9.64 3.19
CA SER A 26 -19.92 9.90 3.73
C SER A 26 -20.13 11.39 4.01
N LEU A 27 -19.18 12.04 4.70
CA LEU A 27 -19.21 13.48 4.96
C LEU A 27 -19.25 14.32 3.67
N LEU A 28 -18.48 13.91 2.66
CA LEU A 28 -18.49 14.59 1.35
C LEU A 28 -19.86 14.49 0.67
N ASN A 29 -20.54 13.35 0.74
CA ASN A 29 -21.86 13.16 0.14
C ASN A 29 -22.96 13.96 0.89
N GLU A 30 -22.87 14.09 2.20
CA GLU A 30 -23.78 14.93 3.00
C GLU A 30 -23.61 16.42 2.66
N THR A 31 -22.37 16.87 2.46
CA THR A 31 -22.05 18.27 2.16
C THR A 31 -22.41 18.66 0.71
N LYS A 32 -22.44 17.70 -0.24
CA LYS A 32 -22.86 17.93 -1.62
C LYS A 32 -24.32 18.35 -1.80
N LYS A 33 -25.17 18.14 -0.78
CA LYS A 33 -26.58 18.54 -0.82
C LYS A 33 -26.79 20.06 -0.65
N ASN A 34 -25.78 20.79 -0.24
CA ASN A 34 -25.80 22.26 -0.13
C ASN A 34 -24.90 22.85 -1.23
N GLU A 35 -25.48 23.54 -2.20
CA GLU A 35 -24.83 24.07 -3.42
C GLU A 35 -23.69 25.11 -3.22
N ALA A 36 -23.28 25.39 -2.00
CA ALA A 36 -22.15 26.28 -1.73
C ALA A 36 -20.84 25.48 -1.59
N LEU A 37 -19.95 25.67 -2.55
CA LEU A 37 -18.53 25.25 -2.50
C LEU A 37 -17.84 25.88 -1.27
N THR A 38 -17.85 25.19 -0.16
CA THR A 38 -17.25 25.67 1.08
C THR A 38 -15.79 25.19 1.20
N ILE A 39 -14.96 26.00 1.85
CA ILE A 39 -13.58 25.63 2.26
C ILE A 39 -13.59 24.28 3.02
N GLY A 40 -14.69 23.95 3.70
CA GLY A 40 -14.90 22.67 4.35
C GLY A 40 -14.83 21.47 3.39
N GLN A 41 -15.42 21.55 2.20
CA GLN A 41 -15.37 20.47 1.20
C GLN A 41 -13.96 20.23 0.69
N LEU A 42 -13.18 21.28 0.45
CA LEU A 42 -11.77 21.17 0.07
C LEU A 42 -10.94 20.48 1.14
N ASN A 43 -11.17 20.80 2.41
CA ASN A 43 -10.46 20.15 3.52
C ASN A 43 -10.82 18.66 3.62
N ILE A 44 -12.09 18.30 3.38
CA ILE A 44 -12.53 16.90 3.34
C ILE A 44 -11.80 16.14 2.21
N ILE A 45 -11.76 16.70 0.99
CA ILE A 45 -11.09 16.09 -0.15
C ILE A 45 -9.57 15.96 0.11
N ARG A 46 -8.92 16.99 0.68
CA ARG A 46 -7.50 16.93 1.07
C ARG A 46 -7.21 15.80 2.05
N ASN A 47 -8.06 15.64 3.05
CA ASN A 47 -7.94 14.55 4.02
C ASN A 47 -8.11 13.18 3.34
N GLN A 48 -9.07 13.04 2.43
CA GLN A 48 -9.30 11.80 1.67
C GLN A 48 -8.07 11.45 0.82
N ILE A 49 -7.52 12.40 0.09
CA ILE A 49 -6.28 12.24 -0.69
C ILE A 49 -5.12 11.81 0.22
N SER A 50 -4.96 12.44 1.38
CA SER A 50 -3.91 12.08 2.35
C SER A 50 -4.07 10.66 2.89
N TYR A 51 -5.31 10.22 3.18
CA TYR A 51 -5.57 8.86 3.64
C TYR A 51 -5.29 7.82 2.55
N ARG A 52 -5.70 8.08 1.29
CA ARG A 52 -5.40 7.20 0.15
C ARG A 52 -3.90 7.10 -0.11
N ASP A 53 -3.16 8.20 -0.03
CA ASP A 53 -1.71 8.20 -0.19
C ASP A 53 -1.02 7.33 0.90
N ARG A 54 -1.47 7.42 2.15
CA ARG A 54 -1.00 6.56 3.24
C ARG A 54 -1.36 5.08 3.00
N LEU A 55 -2.56 4.81 2.47
CA LEU A 55 -3.01 3.47 2.16
C LEU A 55 -2.17 2.84 1.04
N ILE A 56 -1.90 3.60 -0.04
CA ILE A 56 -1.01 3.17 -1.13
C ILE A 56 0.41 2.88 -0.61
N ARG A 57 0.95 3.72 0.28
CA ARG A 57 2.25 3.45 0.93
C ARG A 57 2.22 2.17 1.78
N ASN A 58 1.11 1.92 2.47
CA ASN A 58 0.92 0.70 3.24
C ASN A 58 0.92 -0.53 2.34
N TYR A 59 0.18 -0.54 1.22
CA TYR A 59 0.20 -1.63 0.24
C TYR A 59 1.60 -1.87 -0.34
N ASN A 60 2.34 -0.82 -0.65
CA ASN A 60 3.73 -0.97 -1.09
C ASN A 60 4.62 -1.61 -0.02
N ALA A 61 4.39 -1.34 1.26
CA ALA A 61 5.11 -1.98 2.37
C ALA A 61 4.73 -3.46 2.51
N GLN A 62 3.44 -3.79 2.35
CA GLN A 62 2.97 -5.18 2.35
C GLN A 62 3.58 -5.98 1.19
N ILE A 63 3.56 -5.43 -0.04
CA ILE A 63 4.17 -6.06 -1.22
C ILE A 63 5.65 -6.34 -0.98
N ARG A 64 6.42 -5.36 -0.48
CA ARG A 64 7.84 -5.58 -0.15
C ARG A 64 8.04 -6.71 0.87
N LYS A 65 7.14 -6.84 1.84
CA LYS A 65 7.20 -7.92 2.82
C LYS A 65 6.93 -9.29 2.22
N ILE A 66 5.94 -9.37 1.33
CA ILE A 66 5.63 -10.60 0.58
C ILE A 66 6.80 -10.96 -0.33
N ASP A 67 7.43 -10.00 -1.00
CA ASP A 67 8.62 -10.25 -1.83
C ASP A 67 9.79 -10.83 -1.03
N GLN A 68 9.99 -10.36 0.20
CA GLN A 68 10.99 -10.95 1.10
C GLN A 68 10.65 -12.39 1.44
N ASN A 69 9.38 -12.69 1.77
CA ASN A 69 8.92 -14.06 2.07
C ASN A 69 9.12 -14.97 0.84
N ILE A 70 8.72 -14.52 -0.35
CA ILE A 70 8.91 -15.26 -1.61
C ILE A 70 10.39 -15.59 -1.84
N ASN A 71 11.29 -14.62 -1.65
CA ASN A 71 12.72 -14.82 -1.80
C ASN A 71 13.27 -15.84 -0.77
N ASP A 72 12.78 -15.80 0.46
CA ASP A 72 13.18 -16.76 1.50
C ASP A 72 12.68 -18.16 1.19
N ILE A 73 11.44 -18.31 0.74
CA ILE A 73 10.87 -19.60 0.33
C ILE A 73 11.64 -20.16 -0.87
N ASN A 74 11.95 -19.34 -1.87
CA ASN A 74 12.73 -19.76 -3.04
C ASN A 74 14.14 -20.24 -2.65
N ARG A 75 14.81 -19.56 -1.72
CA ARG A 75 16.11 -20.01 -1.19
C ARG A 75 15.99 -21.38 -0.51
N GLN A 76 14.95 -21.57 0.31
CA GLN A 76 14.69 -22.86 0.96
C GLN A 76 14.40 -23.98 -0.06
N ILE A 77 13.60 -23.69 -1.10
CA ILE A 77 13.32 -24.64 -2.19
C ILE A 77 14.61 -25.02 -2.90
N ASN A 78 15.46 -24.09 -3.26
CA ASN A 78 16.73 -24.35 -3.95
C ASN A 78 17.67 -25.20 -3.07
N THR A 79 17.76 -24.92 -1.78
CA THR A 79 18.55 -25.74 -0.83
C THR A 79 18.00 -27.16 -0.75
N LEU A 80 16.69 -27.32 -0.65
CA LEU A 80 16.04 -28.64 -0.60
C LEU A 80 16.24 -29.42 -1.92
N LEU A 81 16.15 -28.75 -3.07
CA LEU A 81 16.39 -29.35 -4.39
C LEU A 81 17.82 -29.87 -4.51
N ASN A 82 18.81 -29.07 -4.13
CA ASN A 82 20.22 -29.46 -4.15
C ASN A 82 20.47 -30.65 -3.20
N THR A 83 19.96 -30.59 -1.98
CA THR A 83 20.07 -31.69 -1.01
C THR A 83 19.41 -32.98 -1.55
N ASN A 84 18.21 -32.86 -2.11
CA ASN A 84 17.49 -33.98 -2.71
C ASN A 84 18.28 -34.62 -3.85
N SER A 85 18.88 -33.79 -4.73
CA SER A 85 19.69 -34.24 -5.87
C SER A 85 20.91 -35.05 -5.39
N VAL A 86 21.63 -34.55 -4.38
CA VAL A 86 22.78 -35.26 -3.78
C VAL A 86 22.34 -36.57 -3.20
N LEU A 87 21.30 -36.62 -2.37
CA LEU A 87 20.80 -37.83 -1.75
C LEU A 87 20.32 -38.87 -2.77
N ILE A 88 19.65 -38.44 -3.84
CA ILE A 88 19.23 -39.34 -4.91
C ILE A 88 20.44 -39.91 -5.65
N GLN A 89 21.48 -39.11 -5.91
CA GLN A 89 22.69 -39.63 -6.57
C GLN A 89 23.45 -40.60 -5.70
N GLU A 90 23.61 -40.33 -4.41
CA GLU A 90 24.17 -41.27 -3.44
C GLU A 90 23.38 -42.58 -3.40
N TYR A 91 22.06 -42.47 -3.29
CA TYR A 91 21.17 -43.64 -3.27
C TYR A 91 21.27 -44.46 -4.57
N LYS A 92 21.33 -43.82 -5.73
CA LYS A 92 21.55 -44.47 -7.02
C LYS A 92 22.86 -45.25 -7.06
N ASN A 93 23.94 -44.66 -6.58
CA ASN A 93 25.24 -45.33 -6.51
C ASN A 93 25.18 -46.56 -5.60
N MET A 94 24.47 -46.46 -4.44
CA MET A 94 24.25 -47.58 -3.54
C MET A 94 23.42 -48.71 -4.17
N LEU A 95 22.41 -48.35 -4.99
CA LEU A 95 21.62 -49.35 -5.72
C LEU A 95 22.45 -50.07 -6.78
N VAL A 96 23.27 -49.33 -7.53
CA VAL A 96 24.18 -49.94 -8.53
C VAL A 96 25.16 -50.93 -7.83
N TYR A 97 25.73 -50.53 -6.72
CA TYR A 97 26.61 -51.40 -5.94
C TYR A 97 25.86 -52.64 -5.43
N ALA A 98 24.67 -52.47 -4.84
CA ALA A 98 23.84 -53.56 -4.35
C ALA A 98 23.41 -54.52 -5.47
N TYR A 99 23.13 -54.01 -6.67
CA TYR A 99 22.80 -54.85 -7.84
C TYR A 99 23.99 -55.68 -8.32
N LYS A 100 25.18 -55.05 -8.43
CA LYS A 100 26.42 -55.78 -8.78
C LYS A 100 26.74 -56.90 -7.80
N ASN A 101 26.46 -56.69 -6.51
CA ASN A 101 26.71 -57.66 -5.43
C ASN A 101 25.43 -58.37 -4.94
N ARG A 102 24.46 -58.60 -5.84
CA ARG A 102 23.17 -59.19 -5.48
C ARG A 102 23.22 -60.67 -5.14
N ASN A 103 24.24 -61.41 -5.61
CA ASN A 103 24.33 -62.82 -5.36
C ASN A 103 24.55 -63.09 -3.86
N PRO A 104 23.67 -63.88 -3.18
CA PRO A 104 23.79 -64.21 -1.77
C PRO A 104 25.11 -64.91 -1.45
N SER A 105 25.62 -65.74 -2.38
CA SER A 105 26.85 -66.46 -2.21
C SER A 105 28.06 -65.53 -1.97
N TYR A 106 28.11 -64.36 -2.60
CA TYR A 106 29.20 -63.42 -2.36
C TYR A 106 29.17 -62.81 -0.96
N LYS A 107 28.00 -62.57 -0.40
CA LYS A 107 27.87 -62.09 0.97
C LYS A 107 28.27 -63.13 1.98
N PHE A 108 27.89 -64.35 1.71
CA PHE A 108 28.28 -65.51 2.54
C PHE A 108 29.79 -65.75 2.47
N LEU A 109 30.37 -65.84 1.28
CA LEU A 109 31.79 -65.89 1.04
C LEU A 109 32.57 -64.78 1.74
N TYR A 110 32.09 -63.55 1.67
CA TYR A 110 32.69 -62.38 2.32
C TYR A 110 32.74 -62.57 3.88
N ILE A 111 31.72 -63.16 4.48
CA ILE A 111 31.70 -63.40 5.92
C ILE A 111 32.63 -64.58 6.29
N ILE A 112 32.59 -65.68 5.53
CA ILE A 112 33.38 -66.92 5.85
C ILE A 112 34.85 -66.71 5.52
N SER A 113 35.22 -65.92 4.59
CA SER A 113 36.63 -65.59 4.26
C SER A 113 37.34 -64.76 5.34
N ALA A 114 36.70 -64.50 6.47
CA ALA A 114 37.30 -63.83 7.62
C ALA A 114 38.30 -64.71 8.30
N SER A 115 39.45 -64.16 8.71
CA SER A 115 40.54 -64.93 9.38
C SER A 115 40.22 -65.22 10.84
N THR A 116 39.28 -64.50 11.45
CA THR A 116 38.87 -64.70 12.85
C THR A 116 37.36 -64.56 13.02
N PHE A 117 36.78 -65.10 14.05
CA PHE A 117 35.38 -64.99 14.40
C PHE A 117 34.98 -63.48 14.61
N SER A 118 35.84 -62.71 15.27
CA SER A 118 35.63 -61.28 15.49
C SER A 118 35.50 -60.53 14.15
N GLU A 119 36.36 -60.86 13.20
CA GLU A 119 36.29 -60.23 11.85
C GLU A 119 35.01 -60.67 11.12
N ALA A 120 34.60 -61.92 11.16
CA ALA A 120 33.33 -62.37 10.58
C ALA A 120 32.13 -61.60 11.15
N PHE A 121 32.11 -61.42 12.49
CA PHE A 121 31.09 -60.69 13.19
C PHE A 121 31.06 -59.19 12.73
N HIS A 122 32.21 -58.57 12.63
CA HIS A 122 32.29 -57.16 12.11
C HIS A 122 31.80 -57.04 10.66
N ARG A 123 32.14 -57.95 9.79
CA ARG A 123 31.68 -58.01 8.40
C ARG A 123 30.16 -58.20 8.31
N MET A 124 29.57 -59.03 9.15
CA MET A 124 28.12 -59.19 9.24
C MET A 124 27.45 -57.92 9.70
N LYS A 125 27.96 -57.28 10.77
CA LYS A 125 27.47 -55.99 11.26
C LYS A 125 27.56 -54.89 10.19
N TYR A 126 28.63 -54.82 9.42
CA TYR A 126 28.77 -53.92 8.31
C TYR A 126 27.67 -54.05 7.26
N ILE A 127 27.33 -55.28 6.86
CA ILE A 127 26.25 -55.56 5.92
C ILE A 127 24.89 -55.07 6.48
N GLN A 128 24.62 -55.33 7.77
CA GLN A 128 23.42 -54.87 8.46
C GLN A 128 23.35 -53.34 8.48
N HIS A 129 24.41 -52.66 8.93
CA HIS A 129 24.47 -51.21 8.95
C HIS A 129 24.29 -50.58 7.56
N TYR A 130 24.83 -51.22 6.52
CA TYR A 130 24.65 -50.75 5.15
C TYR A 130 23.18 -50.85 4.70
N ALA A 131 22.47 -51.90 5.06
CA ALA A 131 21.04 -52.06 4.76
C ALA A 131 20.20 -51.02 5.50
N ASP A 132 20.49 -50.77 6.79
CA ASP A 132 19.81 -49.75 7.60
C ASP A 132 20.08 -48.35 7.06
N TYR A 133 21.31 -48.05 6.64
CA TYR A 133 21.68 -46.79 6.06
C TYR A 133 20.86 -46.53 4.77
N ARG A 134 20.71 -47.51 3.88
CA ARG A 134 19.88 -47.44 2.70
C ARG A 134 18.43 -47.10 3.02
N LYS A 135 17.85 -47.76 4.03
CA LYS A 135 16.48 -47.50 4.48
C LYS A 135 16.33 -46.05 4.96
N LYS A 136 17.25 -45.60 5.79
CA LYS A 136 17.28 -44.20 6.26
C LYS A 136 17.41 -43.18 5.13
N GLN A 137 18.20 -43.50 4.08
CA GLN A 137 18.31 -42.60 2.91
C GLN A 137 17.00 -42.43 2.15
N ILE A 138 16.23 -43.51 1.93
CA ILE A 138 14.90 -43.44 1.29
C ILE A 138 13.97 -42.58 2.15
N GLU A 139 13.96 -42.74 3.45
CA GLU A 139 13.12 -41.97 4.37
C GLU A 139 13.48 -40.47 4.31
N ARG A 140 14.78 -40.13 4.26
CA ARG A 140 15.27 -38.77 4.10
C ARG A 140 14.81 -38.16 2.76
N ILE A 141 14.95 -38.88 1.66
CA ILE A 141 14.51 -38.44 0.33
C ILE A 141 12.99 -38.13 0.33
N LYS A 142 12.18 -39.09 0.86
CA LYS A 142 10.71 -38.90 0.97
C LYS A 142 10.37 -37.68 1.81
N LYS A 143 11.04 -37.48 2.95
CA LYS A 143 10.82 -36.31 3.82
C LYS A 143 11.13 -34.99 3.09
N ILE A 144 12.23 -34.93 2.35
CA ILE A 144 12.60 -33.73 1.56
C ILE A 144 11.57 -33.48 0.45
N GLN A 145 11.09 -34.50 -0.24
CA GLN A 145 10.05 -34.37 -1.26
C GLN A 145 8.74 -33.80 -0.69
N LEU A 146 8.31 -34.27 0.48
CA LEU A 146 7.15 -33.71 1.16
C LEU A 146 7.35 -32.23 1.53
N LEU A 147 8.51 -31.89 2.07
CA LEU A 147 8.86 -30.49 2.37
C LEU A 147 8.88 -29.62 1.12
N LEU A 148 9.35 -30.13 -0.01
CA LEU A 148 9.33 -29.41 -1.29
C LEU A 148 7.90 -29.14 -1.77
N ILE A 149 6.99 -30.11 -1.64
CA ILE A 149 5.58 -29.92 -1.98
C ILE A 149 4.96 -28.83 -1.11
N GLU A 150 5.19 -28.90 0.21
CA GLU A 150 4.72 -27.88 1.16
C GLU A 150 5.26 -26.48 0.83
N LYS A 151 6.56 -26.35 0.59
CA LYS A 151 7.17 -25.05 0.24
C LYS A 151 6.66 -24.49 -1.08
N LYS A 152 6.45 -25.32 -2.10
CA LYS A 152 5.84 -24.91 -3.36
C LYS A 152 4.39 -24.44 -3.20
N LYS A 153 3.63 -25.08 -2.30
CA LYS A 153 2.28 -24.63 -1.95
C LYS A 153 2.30 -23.25 -1.30
N LEU A 154 3.14 -23.06 -0.29
CA LEU A 154 3.33 -21.74 0.35
C LEU A 154 3.75 -20.67 -0.63
N LEU A 155 4.66 -20.96 -1.55
CA LEU A 155 5.07 -20.02 -2.60
C LEU A 155 3.89 -19.58 -3.46
N LYS A 156 3.05 -20.52 -3.87
CA LYS A 156 1.85 -20.22 -4.66
C LYS A 156 0.87 -19.32 -3.90
N GLU A 157 0.69 -19.56 -2.60
CA GLU A 157 -0.17 -18.74 -1.73
C GLU A 157 0.37 -17.31 -1.59
N GLU A 158 1.67 -17.14 -1.36
CA GLU A 158 2.30 -15.81 -1.29
C GLU A 158 2.20 -15.04 -2.63
N LEU A 159 2.39 -15.72 -3.77
CA LEU A 159 2.22 -15.10 -5.09
C LEU A 159 0.78 -14.63 -5.32
N SER A 160 -0.21 -15.45 -4.98
CA SER A 160 -1.62 -15.08 -5.11
C SER A 160 -1.99 -13.90 -4.20
N GLN A 161 -1.48 -13.86 -2.97
CA GLN A 161 -1.65 -12.71 -2.07
C GLN A 161 -1.03 -11.43 -2.65
N LYS A 162 0.16 -11.54 -3.25
CA LYS A 162 0.83 -10.41 -3.90
C LYS A 162 -0.01 -9.85 -5.04
N GLU A 163 -0.52 -10.70 -5.93
CA GLU A 163 -1.37 -10.31 -7.06
C GLU A 163 -2.62 -9.55 -6.58
N ASN A 164 -3.32 -10.09 -5.60
CA ASN A 164 -4.50 -9.46 -5.01
C ASN A 164 -4.19 -8.06 -4.43
N ILE A 165 -3.10 -7.91 -3.67
CA ILE A 165 -2.71 -6.61 -3.11
C ILE A 165 -2.33 -5.62 -4.21
N ILE A 166 -1.70 -6.06 -5.30
CA ILE A 166 -1.37 -5.21 -6.46
C ILE A 166 -2.65 -4.70 -7.12
N GLU A 167 -3.65 -5.54 -7.30
CA GLU A 167 -4.94 -5.17 -7.89
C GLU A 167 -5.66 -4.11 -7.03
N ILE A 168 -5.78 -4.37 -5.72
CA ILE A 168 -6.36 -3.42 -4.77
C ILE A 168 -5.60 -2.09 -4.79
N LYS A 169 -4.26 -2.13 -4.76
CA LYS A 169 -3.42 -0.92 -4.83
C LYS A 169 -3.66 -0.12 -6.11
N ASN A 170 -3.81 -0.79 -7.25
CA ASN A 170 -4.07 -0.13 -8.53
C ASN A 170 -5.46 0.53 -8.54
N SER A 171 -6.47 -0.12 -7.98
CA SER A 171 -7.80 0.47 -7.78
C SER A 171 -7.72 1.72 -6.89
N GLU A 172 -7.03 1.65 -5.76
CA GLU A 172 -6.85 2.80 -4.87
C GLU A 172 -6.04 3.94 -5.50
N LYS A 173 -5.08 3.62 -6.37
CA LYS A 173 -4.34 4.63 -7.14
C LYS A 173 -5.27 5.38 -8.12
N ASN A 174 -6.18 4.68 -8.77
CA ASN A 174 -7.17 5.31 -9.66
C ASN A 174 -8.12 6.22 -8.86
N ASN A 175 -8.59 5.75 -7.71
CA ASN A 175 -9.41 6.56 -6.81
C ASN A 175 -8.66 7.82 -6.31
N TYR A 176 -7.38 7.69 -5.98
CA TYR A 176 -6.51 8.82 -5.60
C TYR A 176 -6.41 9.86 -6.72
N LEU A 177 -6.21 9.42 -7.96
CA LEU A 177 -6.13 10.33 -9.12
C LEU A 177 -7.46 11.03 -9.38
N ASN A 178 -8.59 10.32 -9.23
CA ASN A 178 -9.91 10.92 -9.35
C ASN A 178 -10.17 11.99 -8.26
N ASP A 179 -9.86 11.67 -7.00
CA ASP A 179 -10.00 12.64 -5.90
C ASP A 179 -9.12 13.89 -6.13
N LYS A 180 -7.92 13.70 -6.68
CA LYS A 180 -7.01 14.79 -7.02
C LYS A 180 -7.56 15.67 -8.15
N GLY A 181 -8.13 15.06 -9.20
CA GLY A 181 -8.81 15.79 -10.28
C GLY A 181 -10.01 16.59 -9.77
N VAL A 182 -10.80 16.04 -8.87
CA VAL A 182 -11.91 16.74 -8.20
C VAL A 182 -11.37 17.92 -7.37
N GLN A 183 -10.29 17.73 -6.62
CA GLN A 183 -9.66 18.81 -5.85
C GLN A 183 -9.18 19.95 -6.75
N GLU A 184 -8.53 19.65 -7.87
CA GLU A 184 -8.05 20.65 -8.83
C GLU A 184 -9.20 21.46 -9.44
N LYS A 185 -10.31 20.79 -9.78
CA LYS A 185 -11.52 21.45 -10.27
C LYS A 185 -12.09 22.42 -9.23
N TYR A 186 -12.28 21.98 -7.98
CA TYR A 186 -12.76 22.86 -6.92
C TYR A 186 -11.85 24.06 -6.65
N LEU A 187 -10.52 23.87 -6.72
CA LEU A 187 -9.56 24.97 -6.59
C LEU A 187 -9.67 25.96 -7.74
N SER A 188 -9.88 25.49 -8.97
CA SER A 188 -10.11 26.33 -10.14
C SER A 188 -11.38 27.15 -9.99
N ASP A 189 -12.50 26.52 -9.60
CA ASP A 189 -13.78 27.16 -9.41
C ASP A 189 -13.74 28.23 -8.31
N LEU A 190 -13.06 27.96 -7.20
CA LEU A 190 -12.83 28.94 -6.13
C LEU A 190 -11.99 30.12 -6.59
N LYS A 191 -10.94 29.90 -7.37
CA LYS A 191 -10.08 30.95 -7.89
C LYS A 191 -10.84 31.90 -8.85
N ILE A 192 -11.71 31.31 -9.68
CA ILE A 192 -12.60 32.09 -10.56
C ILE A 192 -13.58 32.93 -9.73
N SER A 193 -14.20 32.33 -8.71
CA SER A 193 -15.14 33.03 -7.81
C SER A 193 -14.44 34.12 -7.01
N GLU A 194 -13.24 33.92 -6.48
CA GLU A 194 -12.43 34.93 -5.80
C GLU A 194 -12.10 36.11 -6.72
N SER A 195 -11.71 35.82 -7.97
CA SER A 195 -11.41 36.85 -8.99
C SER A 195 -12.65 37.69 -9.30
N SER A 196 -13.82 37.05 -9.49
CA SER A 196 -15.07 37.76 -9.77
C SER A 196 -15.51 38.66 -8.61
N LEU A 197 -15.45 38.13 -7.36
CA LEU A 197 -15.75 38.88 -6.15
C LEU A 197 -14.80 40.09 -5.95
N THR A 198 -13.52 39.90 -6.24
CA THR A 198 -12.52 40.98 -6.15
C THR A 198 -12.83 42.09 -7.15
N GLN A 199 -13.22 41.70 -8.35
CA GLN A 199 -13.63 42.67 -9.39
C GLN A 199 -14.92 43.43 -9.02
N GLU A 200 -15.90 42.71 -8.48
CA GLU A 200 -17.14 43.29 -7.97
C GLU A 200 -16.90 44.28 -6.82
N LEU A 201 -16.06 43.89 -5.85
CA LEU A 201 -15.64 44.80 -4.76
C LEU A 201 -14.95 46.04 -5.28
N LYS A 202 -14.10 45.94 -6.30
CA LYS A 202 -13.46 47.09 -6.94
C LYS A 202 -14.47 48.04 -7.58
N ILE A 203 -15.44 47.50 -8.32
CA ILE A 203 -16.53 48.25 -8.93
C ILE A 203 -17.41 48.94 -7.86
N ASN A 204 -17.80 48.18 -6.82
CA ASN A 204 -18.61 48.72 -5.73
C ASN A 204 -17.89 49.82 -4.94
N ASN A 205 -16.59 49.69 -4.73
CA ASN A 205 -15.79 50.75 -4.09
C ASN A 205 -15.66 52.01 -4.99
N GLN A 206 -15.58 51.85 -6.31
CA GLN A 206 -15.59 52.98 -7.24
C GLN A 206 -16.94 53.70 -7.18
N LYS A 207 -18.06 52.96 -7.27
CA LYS A 207 -19.41 53.53 -7.13
C LYS A 207 -19.62 54.26 -5.80
N ARG A 208 -19.15 53.70 -4.69
CA ARG A 208 -19.19 54.38 -3.37
C ARG A 208 -18.44 55.71 -3.39
N ARG A 209 -17.25 55.79 -4.00
CA ARG A 209 -16.47 57.02 -4.11
C ARG A 209 -17.18 58.05 -4.99
N GLU A 210 -17.81 57.63 -6.10
CA GLU A 210 -18.60 58.49 -6.97
C GLU A 210 -19.83 59.05 -6.25
N ILE A 211 -20.58 58.19 -5.53
CA ILE A 211 -21.72 58.64 -4.72
C ILE A 211 -21.29 59.62 -3.64
N ALA A 212 -20.20 59.32 -2.92
CA ALA A 212 -19.67 60.21 -1.88
C ALA A 212 -19.26 61.59 -2.45
N ARG A 213 -18.68 61.63 -3.66
CA ARG A 213 -18.36 62.90 -4.36
C ARG A 213 -19.62 63.62 -4.77
N ALA A 214 -20.63 62.93 -5.32
CA ALA A 214 -21.92 63.53 -5.74
C ALA A 214 -22.67 64.07 -4.51
N VAL A 215 -22.71 63.32 -3.39
CA VAL A 215 -23.32 63.78 -2.13
C VAL A 215 -22.60 65.08 -1.61
N LYS A 216 -21.25 65.03 -1.58
CA LYS A 216 -20.50 66.24 -1.17
C LYS A 216 -20.79 67.41 -2.03
N LYS A 217 -20.83 67.26 -3.37
CA LYS A 217 -21.17 68.32 -4.31
C LYS A 217 -22.60 68.85 -4.12
N ALA A 218 -23.57 67.91 -3.93
CA ALA A 218 -24.95 68.33 -3.68
C ALA A 218 -25.12 69.16 -2.39
N ILE A 219 -24.38 68.72 -1.30
CA ILE A 219 -24.38 69.52 -0.06
C ILE A 219 -23.74 70.91 -0.27
N GLU A 220 -22.60 70.99 -0.98
CA GLU A 220 -21.96 72.27 -1.30
C GLU A 220 -22.85 73.13 -2.12
N ASP A 221 -23.57 72.61 -3.12
CA ASP A 221 -24.51 73.31 -3.95
C ASP A 221 -25.74 73.80 -3.15
N GLU A 222 -26.23 72.97 -2.20
CA GLU A 222 -27.35 73.31 -1.32
C GLU A 222 -26.94 74.42 -0.32
N ILE A 223 -25.75 74.36 0.26
CA ILE A 223 -25.20 75.45 1.11
C ILE A 223 -25.09 76.73 0.33
N LYS A 224 -24.53 76.68 -0.88
CA LYS A 224 -24.47 77.90 -1.76
C LYS A 224 -25.85 78.50 -2.12
N ALA A 225 -26.85 77.58 -2.34
CA ALA A 225 -28.23 78.02 -2.59
C ALA A 225 -28.87 78.66 -1.37
N ILE A 226 -28.61 78.11 -0.16
CA ILE A 226 -29.06 78.70 1.10
C ILE A 226 -28.39 80.08 1.34
N GLU A 227 -27.07 80.16 1.15
CA GLU A 227 -26.32 81.43 1.26
C GLU A 227 -26.84 82.50 0.30
N LYS A 228 -27.13 82.10 -0.94
CA LYS A 228 -27.77 83.03 -1.92
C LYS A 228 -29.15 83.48 -1.46
N LYS A 229 -30.00 82.62 -0.98
CA LYS A 229 -31.33 82.91 -0.43
C LYS A 229 -31.23 83.80 0.82
N THR A 230 -30.28 83.61 1.65
CA THR A 230 -30.07 84.40 2.87
C THR A 230 -29.53 85.78 2.53
N LYS A 231 -28.58 85.91 1.58
CA LYS A 231 -28.10 87.20 1.08
C LYS A 231 -29.18 87.97 0.36
N SER A 232 -30.07 87.29 -0.40
CA SER A 232 -31.21 87.98 -1.06
C SER A 232 -32.31 88.45 -0.09
N LYS A 233 -32.49 87.80 1.05
CA LYS A 233 -33.40 88.22 2.12
C LYS A 233 -32.85 89.39 2.94
N PHE A 234 -31.52 89.46 3.09
CA PHE A 234 -30.87 90.55 3.85
C PHE A 234 -30.76 91.82 3.06
N ASN A 235 -30.87 91.79 1.71
CA ASN A 235 -30.86 92.99 0.85
C ASN A 235 -32.26 93.54 0.57
N LEU A 236 -33.31 93.07 1.29
CA LEU A 236 -34.71 93.52 1.11
C LEU A 236 -35.24 94.27 2.32
N THR A 237 -34.44 94.93 3.10
CA THR A 237 -34.84 95.91 4.09
C THR A 237 -34.12 97.23 3.78
N PRO A 238 -34.67 98.03 2.92
CA PRO A 238 -34.38 99.43 2.99
C PRO A 238 -35.53 100.13 3.72
N GLU A 239 -35.15 100.98 4.62
CA GLU A 239 -35.86 102.17 5.00
C GLU A 239 -37.24 102.12 5.63
N GLY A 240 -37.29 102.65 6.80
CA GLY A 240 -38.42 103.14 7.50
C GLY A 240 -38.10 103.41 8.95
#